data_523eb387cd2418e175fb15253f51f767
#
_entry.id   523eb387cd2418e175fb15253f51f767
#
_cell.length_a   1.000
_cell.length_b   1.000
_cell.length_c   1.000
_cell.angle_alpha   90.00
_cell.angle_beta   90.00
_cell.angle_gamma   90.00
#
_symmetry.space_group_name_H-M   'P 1'
#
loop_
_entity.id
_entity.type
_entity.pdbx_description
1 polymer ?
#
loop_
_entity_poly.entity_id
_entity_poly.type
_entity_poly.pdbx_seq_one_letter_code
_entity_poly.pdbx_strand_id
1 'polypeptide(L)'
;MANHRSIIRREERRRNRSKKTSRFHPDRPRLVVYRSLKHIEAQIIDDFKGVTLASASSKDKDLESQLKKVKSKTEMSELVGKAIAKKAKNKKIGSVVLDRNGSPYHGRVKAFVEAARKNGLEL
;
A
#
# COMPACT_ATOMS: atom_id res chain seq x y z
N MET A 1 -25.13 -15.85 -12.35
CA MET A 1 -24.63 -14.62 -11.71
C MET A 1 -24.19 -14.91 -10.27
N ALA A 2 -22.99 -14.49 -9.88
CA ALA A 2 -22.55 -14.62 -8.50
C ALA A 2 -23.34 -13.68 -7.60
N ASN A 3 -23.89 -14.20 -6.49
CA ASN A 3 -24.58 -13.35 -5.53
C ASN A 3 -23.59 -12.56 -4.65
N HIS A 4 -24.11 -11.60 -3.90
CA HIS A 4 -23.28 -10.73 -3.05
C HIS A 4 -22.43 -11.50 -2.04
N ARG A 5 -22.97 -12.55 -1.44
CA ARG A 5 -22.24 -13.40 -0.47
C ARG A 5 -21.06 -14.11 -1.13
N SER A 6 -21.22 -14.62 -2.35
CA SER A 6 -20.13 -15.26 -3.11
C SER A 6 -19.01 -14.28 -3.43
N ILE A 7 -19.33 -13.06 -3.77
CA ILE A 7 -18.35 -12.00 -4.05
C ILE A 7 -17.55 -11.67 -2.79
N ILE A 8 -18.20 -11.46 -1.65
CA ILE A 8 -17.57 -11.18 -0.37
C ILE A 8 -16.61 -12.31 0.04
N ARG A 9 -17.05 -13.56 -0.05
CA ARG A 9 -16.20 -14.73 0.28
C ARG A 9 -14.96 -14.80 -0.61
N ARG A 10 -15.10 -14.44 -1.88
CA ARG A 10 -13.99 -14.42 -2.85
C ARG A 10 -12.97 -13.37 -2.48
N GLU A 11 -13.41 -12.19 -2.12
CA GLU A 11 -12.57 -11.08 -1.67
C GLU A 11 -11.85 -11.42 -0.36
N GLU A 12 -12.54 -12.02 0.60
CA GLU A 12 -11.96 -12.47 1.86
C GLU A 12 -10.85 -13.49 1.64
N ARG A 13 -11.07 -14.46 0.76
CA ARG A 13 -10.05 -15.46 0.43
C ARG A 13 -8.80 -14.82 -0.19
N ARG A 14 -8.97 -13.83 -1.06
CA ARG A 14 -7.84 -13.10 -1.66
C ARG A 14 -7.04 -12.36 -0.61
N ARG A 15 -7.72 -11.66 0.31
CA ARG A 15 -7.07 -10.96 1.41
C ARG A 15 -6.33 -11.91 2.35
N ASN A 16 -6.96 -13.00 2.72
CA ASN A 16 -6.36 -14.00 3.61
C ASN A 16 -5.13 -14.65 2.99
N ARG A 17 -5.18 -14.92 1.69
CA ARG A 17 -4.04 -15.48 0.94
C ARG A 17 -2.86 -14.51 0.91
N SER A 18 -3.13 -13.24 0.68
CA SER A 18 -2.13 -12.19 0.70
C SER A 18 -1.45 -12.09 2.07
N LYS A 19 -2.22 -12.13 3.14
CA LYS A 19 -1.71 -12.10 4.52
C LYS A 19 -0.82 -13.30 4.84
N LYS A 20 -1.17 -14.50 4.37
CA LYS A 20 -0.38 -15.71 4.60
C LYS A 20 1.02 -15.62 4.01
N THR A 21 1.17 -14.95 2.86
CA THR A 21 2.45 -14.85 2.17
C THR A 21 3.32 -13.70 2.65
N SER A 22 2.74 -12.67 3.25
CA SER A 22 3.44 -11.44 3.61
C SER A 22 3.62 -11.20 5.11
N ARG A 23 2.78 -11.81 5.95
CA ARG A 23 2.84 -11.63 7.41
C ARG A 23 4.02 -12.36 8.02
N PHE A 24 4.58 -11.78 9.09
CA PHE A 24 5.64 -12.37 9.90
C PHE A 24 6.90 -12.75 9.10
N HIS A 25 7.21 -11.94 8.09
CA HIS A 25 8.47 -12.11 7.38
C HIS A 25 9.64 -11.76 8.31
N PRO A 26 10.66 -12.63 8.45
CA PRO A 26 11.70 -12.46 9.48
C PRO A 26 12.57 -11.22 9.28
N ASP A 27 12.81 -10.80 8.05
CA ASP A 27 13.79 -9.75 7.74
C ASP A 27 13.17 -8.44 7.26
N ARG A 28 11.87 -8.42 6.98
CA ARG A 28 11.22 -7.27 6.32
C ARG A 28 9.87 -6.95 6.94
N PRO A 29 9.57 -5.67 7.20
CA PRO A 29 8.22 -5.27 7.56
C PRO A 29 7.28 -5.41 6.36
N ARG A 30 5.99 -5.45 6.62
CA ARG A 30 4.94 -5.61 5.61
C ARG A 30 4.40 -4.24 5.18
N LEU A 31 4.43 -3.99 3.88
CA LEU A 31 3.79 -2.81 3.29
C LEU A 31 2.39 -3.21 2.79
N VAL A 32 1.36 -2.72 3.44
CA VAL A 32 -0.04 -2.97 3.08
C VAL A 32 -0.59 -1.79 2.30
N VAL A 33 -1.26 -2.07 1.19
CA VAL A 33 -1.90 -1.07 0.36
C VAL A 33 -3.41 -1.24 0.42
N TYR A 34 -4.12 -0.16 0.76
CA TYR A 34 -5.57 -0.09 0.74
C TYR A 34 -6.01 0.88 -0.34
N ARG A 35 -6.97 0.49 -1.15
CA ARG A 35 -7.59 1.38 -2.11
C ARG A 35 -9.10 1.44 -1.89
N SER A 36 -9.66 2.65 -1.96
CA SER A 36 -11.09 2.89 -2.01
C SER A 36 -11.44 3.54 -3.34
N LEU A 37 -12.68 3.90 -3.53
CA LEU A 37 -13.11 4.59 -4.77
C LEU A 37 -12.38 5.92 -4.97
N LYS A 38 -12.11 6.66 -3.90
CA LYS A 38 -11.55 8.01 -3.97
C LYS A 38 -10.11 8.13 -3.47
N HIS A 39 -9.66 7.19 -2.66
CA HIS A 39 -8.39 7.32 -1.95
C HIS A 39 -7.55 6.05 -2.00
N ILE A 40 -6.26 6.21 -1.77
CA ILE A 40 -5.31 5.11 -1.58
C ILE A 40 -4.51 5.39 -0.31
N GLU A 41 -4.26 4.34 0.47
CA GLU A 41 -3.53 4.40 1.73
C GLU A 41 -2.51 3.29 1.78
N ALA A 42 -1.42 3.52 2.51
CA ALA A 42 -0.40 2.51 2.73
C ALA A 42 0.13 2.57 4.15
N GLN A 43 0.47 1.40 4.70
CA GLN A 43 1.08 1.29 6.02
C GLN A 43 2.23 0.30 5.96
N ILE A 44 3.32 0.63 6.65
CA ILE A 44 4.43 -0.31 6.87
C ILE A 44 4.28 -0.82 8.30
N ILE A 45 4.08 -2.12 8.44
CA ILE A 45 3.72 -2.77 9.70
C ILE A 45 4.78 -3.80 10.09
N ASP A 46 5.22 -3.76 11.37
CA ASP A 46 5.99 -4.83 11.98
C ASP A 46 5.01 -5.80 12.64
N ASP A 47 4.79 -6.95 12.01
CA ASP A 47 3.83 -7.94 12.49
C ASP A 47 4.25 -8.61 13.80
N PHE A 48 5.55 -8.71 14.08
CA PHE A 48 6.05 -9.29 15.32
C PHE A 48 5.77 -8.41 16.53
N LYS A 49 5.93 -7.10 16.35
CA LYS A 49 5.67 -6.12 17.43
C LYS A 49 4.24 -5.60 17.41
N GLY A 50 3.50 -5.84 16.34
CA GLY A 50 2.14 -5.35 16.18
C GLY A 50 2.04 -3.83 16.09
N VAL A 51 3.05 -3.16 15.53
CA VAL A 51 3.08 -1.70 15.41
C VAL A 51 3.19 -1.26 13.96
N THR A 52 2.60 -0.10 13.66
CA THR A 52 2.74 0.57 12.36
C THR A 52 3.95 1.48 12.40
N LEU A 53 4.94 1.20 11.55
CA LEU A 53 6.19 1.96 11.51
C LEU A 53 6.07 3.25 10.71
N ALA A 54 5.31 3.24 9.62
CA ALA A 54 5.08 4.41 8.78
C ALA A 54 3.74 4.27 8.07
N SER A 55 3.14 5.40 7.72
CA SER A 55 1.89 5.41 6.95
C SER A 55 1.83 6.61 6.02
N ALA A 56 1.15 6.46 4.90
CA ALA A 56 0.86 7.54 3.97
C ALA A 56 -0.52 7.34 3.36
N SER A 57 -1.21 8.43 3.07
CA SER A 57 -2.55 8.39 2.52
C SER A 57 -2.77 9.57 1.60
N SER A 58 -3.64 9.40 0.61
CA SER A 58 -4.11 10.51 -0.22
C SER A 58 -4.94 11.54 0.56
N LYS A 59 -5.27 11.25 1.82
CA LYS A 59 -5.94 12.17 2.74
C LYS A 59 -4.98 12.99 3.60
N ASP A 60 -3.69 12.72 3.54
CA ASP A 60 -2.69 13.41 4.37
C ASP A 60 -2.63 14.89 4.04
N LYS A 61 -2.61 15.72 5.06
CA LYS A 61 -2.50 17.19 4.93
C LYS A 61 -1.18 17.60 4.27
N ASP A 62 -0.12 16.89 4.52
CA ASP A 62 1.21 17.15 3.95
C ASP A 62 1.23 17.03 2.42
N LEU A 63 0.33 16.22 1.86
CA LEU A 63 0.22 16.00 0.43
C LEU A 63 -0.88 16.82 -0.23
N GLU A 64 -1.68 17.55 0.55
CA GLU A 64 -2.86 18.25 0.05
C GLU A 64 -2.55 19.21 -1.09
N SER A 65 -1.48 20.00 -0.97
CA SER A 65 -1.10 20.96 -2.01
C SER A 65 -0.68 20.27 -3.32
N GLN A 66 0.00 19.13 -3.22
CA GLN A 66 0.41 18.34 -4.39
C GLN A 66 -0.78 17.58 -4.99
N LEU A 67 -1.68 17.08 -4.14
CA LEU A 67 -2.87 16.35 -4.58
C LEU A 67 -3.86 17.22 -5.36
N LYS A 68 -3.92 18.51 -5.08
CA LYS A 68 -4.75 19.45 -5.84
C LYS A 68 -4.31 19.60 -7.29
N LYS A 69 -3.05 19.29 -7.59
CA LYS A 69 -2.47 19.40 -8.94
C LYS A 69 -2.59 18.12 -9.74
N VAL A 70 -2.94 16.99 -9.14
CA VAL A 70 -3.07 15.71 -9.83
C VAL A 70 -4.36 15.64 -10.62
N LYS A 71 -4.29 15.02 -11.79
CA LYS A 71 -5.41 14.92 -12.72
C LYS A 71 -6.09 13.55 -12.71
N SER A 72 -5.45 12.53 -12.13
CA SER A 72 -5.98 11.18 -12.13
C SER A 72 -5.69 10.45 -10.83
N LYS A 73 -6.42 9.36 -10.59
CA LYS A 73 -6.20 8.49 -9.43
C LYS A 73 -4.84 7.78 -9.49
N THR A 74 -4.34 7.52 -10.70
CA THR A 74 -3.02 6.92 -10.91
C THR A 74 -1.91 7.86 -10.44
N GLU A 75 -1.97 9.14 -10.79
CA GLU A 75 -1.03 10.14 -10.31
C GLU A 75 -1.09 10.32 -8.79
N MET A 76 -2.29 10.28 -8.22
CA MET A 76 -2.49 10.30 -6.77
C MET A 76 -1.76 9.13 -6.10
N SER A 77 -1.86 7.93 -6.68
CA SER A 77 -1.19 6.74 -6.17
C SER A 77 0.33 6.85 -6.23
N GLU A 78 0.86 7.45 -7.30
CA GLU A 78 2.29 7.73 -7.44
C GLU A 78 2.80 8.67 -6.34
N LEU A 79 2.04 9.71 -6.01
CA LEU A 79 2.39 10.63 -4.93
C LEU A 79 2.41 9.96 -3.57
N VAL A 80 1.43 9.11 -3.29
CA VAL A 80 1.37 8.35 -2.03
C VAL A 80 2.54 7.35 -1.96
N GLY A 81 2.86 6.69 -3.07
CA GLY A 81 4.02 5.79 -3.16
C GLY A 81 5.34 6.51 -2.88
N LYS A 82 5.52 7.68 -3.44
CA LYS A 82 6.68 8.54 -3.16
C LYS A 82 6.74 8.95 -1.68
N ALA A 83 5.61 9.31 -1.11
CA ALA A 83 5.52 9.72 0.30
C ALA A 83 5.88 8.58 1.25
N ILE A 84 5.37 7.37 1.02
CA ILE A 84 5.69 6.22 1.86
C ILE A 84 7.17 5.83 1.76
N ALA A 85 7.75 5.89 0.57
CA ALA A 85 9.17 5.63 0.36
C ALA A 85 10.05 6.63 1.12
N LYS A 86 9.68 7.90 1.10
CA LYS A 86 10.38 8.95 1.86
C LYS A 86 10.30 8.71 3.36
N LYS A 87 9.12 8.37 3.87
CA LYS A 87 8.93 8.07 5.30
C LYS A 87 9.72 6.82 5.71
N ALA A 88 9.76 5.81 4.86
CA ALA A 88 10.56 4.60 5.10
C ALA A 88 12.05 4.94 5.19
N LYS A 89 12.55 5.78 4.30
CA LYS A 89 13.93 6.26 4.33
C LYS A 89 14.27 6.96 5.64
N ASN A 90 13.38 7.84 6.11
CA ASN A 90 13.55 8.56 7.37
C ASN A 90 13.59 7.62 8.58
N LYS A 91 12.92 6.48 8.49
CA LYS A 91 12.90 5.43 9.52
C LYS A 91 13.99 4.37 9.31
N LYS A 92 14.86 4.54 8.30
CA LYS A 92 15.92 3.59 7.92
C LYS A 92 15.37 2.21 7.49
N ILE A 93 14.20 2.18 6.90
CA ILE A 93 13.60 0.97 6.34
C ILE A 93 13.96 0.92 4.85
N GLY A 94 14.79 -0.05 4.46
CA GLY A 94 15.26 -0.18 3.08
C GLY A 94 14.44 -1.15 2.25
N SER A 95 13.89 -2.20 2.85
CA SER A 95 13.12 -3.22 2.14
C SER A 95 11.88 -3.64 2.92
N VAL A 96 10.84 -3.98 2.18
CA VAL A 96 9.54 -4.38 2.72
C VAL A 96 8.97 -5.53 1.90
N VAL A 97 8.01 -6.25 2.47
CA VAL A 97 7.22 -7.26 1.75
C VAL A 97 5.89 -6.62 1.37
N LEU A 98 5.55 -6.68 0.09
CA LEU A 98 4.30 -6.10 -0.39
C LEU A 98 3.10 -6.98 -0.05
N ASP A 99 2.10 -6.39 0.59
CA ASP A 99 0.77 -6.98 0.79
C ASP A 99 -0.25 -6.13 0.04
N ARG A 100 -0.73 -6.66 -1.08
CA ARG A 100 -1.71 -5.96 -1.91
C ARG A 100 -3.14 -5.98 -1.35
N ASN A 101 -3.33 -6.61 -0.20
CA ASN A 101 -4.64 -6.72 0.46
C ASN A 101 -5.74 -7.26 -0.46
N GLY A 102 -5.38 -8.26 -1.29
CA GLY A 102 -6.32 -8.88 -2.23
C GLY A 102 -6.52 -8.14 -3.54
N SER A 103 -5.93 -6.96 -3.72
CA SER A 103 -6.04 -6.20 -4.97
C SER A 103 -5.11 -6.76 -6.05
N PRO A 104 -5.51 -6.73 -7.34
CA PRO A 104 -4.61 -7.13 -8.41
C PRO A 104 -3.46 -6.13 -8.57
N TYR A 105 -2.30 -6.60 -9.05
CA TYR A 105 -1.15 -5.76 -9.36
C TYR A 105 -1.38 -5.06 -10.70
N HIS A 106 -2.23 -4.05 -10.66
CA HIS A 106 -2.68 -3.32 -11.86
C HIS A 106 -3.18 -1.91 -11.47
N GLY A 107 -3.14 -0.99 -12.41
CA GLY A 107 -3.69 0.36 -12.22
C GLY A 107 -3.05 1.11 -11.07
N ARG A 108 -3.85 1.56 -10.12
CA ARG A 108 -3.40 2.37 -8.98
C ARG A 108 -2.38 1.66 -8.09
N VAL A 109 -2.58 0.37 -7.84
CA VAL A 109 -1.65 -0.41 -7.00
C VAL A 109 -0.29 -0.52 -7.67
N LYS A 110 -0.27 -0.82 -8.97
CA LYS A 110 0.96 -0.88 -9.75
C LYS A 110 1.67 0.47 -9.78
N ALA A 111 0.95 1.56 -10.01
CA ALA A 111 1.51 2.92 -10.02
C ALA A 111 2.14 3.27 -8.66
N PHE A 112 1.46 2.95 -7.57
CA PHE A 112 1.96 3.14 -6.21
C PHE A 112 3.28 2.39 -5.98
N VAL A 113 3.31 1.09 -6.32
CA VAL A 113 4.47 0.23 -6.09
C VAL A 113 5.66 0.70 -6.93
N GLU A 114 5.45 1.01 -8.19
CA GLU A 114 6.51 1.49 -9.08
C GLU A 114 7.08 2.83 -8.60
N ALA A 115 6.24 3.74 -8.12
CA ALA A 115 6.68 5.01 -7.55
C ALA A 115 7.51 4.81 -6.28
N ALA A 116 7.11 3.89 -5.41
CA ALA A 116 7.88 3.55 -4.21
C ALA A 116 9.26 2.97 -4.56
N ARG A 117 9.32 2.09 -5.57
CA ARG A 117 10.59 1.53 -6.06
C ARG A 117 11.52 2.60 -6.63
N LYS A 118 10.99 3.51 -7.43
CA LYS A 118 11.77 4.61 -8.01
C LYS A 118 12.36 5.52 -6.94
N ASN A 119 11.74 5.61 -5.79
CA ASN A 119 12.18 6.45 -4.69
C ASN A 119 13.03 5.69 -3.66
N GLY A 120 13.50 4.49 -4.01
CA GLY A 120 14.50 3.77 -3.25
C GLY A 120 14.00 2.69 -2.30
N LEU A 121 12.70 2.41 -2.27
CA LEU A 121 12.15 1.34 -1.45
C LEU A 121 12.24 0.01 -2.21
N GLU A 122 12.88 -0.98 -1.59
CA GLU A 122 12.98 -2.32 -2.15
C GLU A 122 11.77 -3.16 -1.74
N LEU A 123 11.06 -3.68 -2.73
CA LEU A 123 9.91 -4.55 -2.48
C LEU A 123 9.64 -5.55 -3.61
#